data_cf5df82e612ec0afdfe82527f2344d04
#
_entry.id   cf5df82e612ec0afdfe82527f2344d04
#
_cell.length_a   1.000
_cell.length_b   1.000
_cell.length_c   1.000
_cell.angle_alpha   90.00
_cell.angle_beta   90.00
_cell.angle_gamma   90.00
#
_symmetry.space_group_name_H-M   'P 1'
#
loop_
_entity.id
_entity.type
_entity.pdbx_description
1 polymer ?
#
loop_
_entity_poly.entity_id
_entity_poly.type
_entity_poly.pdbx_seq_one_letter_code
_entity_poly.pdbx_strand_id
1 'polypeptide(L)'
;MKKLSVCILFGGISPEHEVSLRSAEAVLNNIDHEKYNIYPVGITKEGDWVIFGGTDYSELPAGTWLNNPANRRGAISPVRGQGLLRFEGDCVVRECIDVVFPVMHGENCEDGAIQGLLKLAGIPYVGPHVAASAVSMDKTLTKLVIDHAGVPQAAWHLVRRNDLAHHVDATIAALETKFEYPMFVKPAGTGSSVGVSKAADREALVKALHDAAKFDDKVLVEEFIDGREIEVAVMGNDNPVASECGEIDSGAEFYDYDAKYITDTSTAYIPARISEDVEEEVRERAVKVYSAIGCQGLSRVDFFVTYEDNRIVFNEINTLPGFTSISMYPKLFDASGIPYPQLIDELLQLAVEACE
;
A
#
# COMPACT_ATOMS: atom_id res chain seq x y z
N MET A 1 -14.45 20.99 22.57
CA MET A 1 -13.07 20.44 22.54
C MET A 1 -12.29 21.19 21.45
N LYS A 2 -10.96 21.32 21.57
CA LYS A 2 -10.14 21.89 20.50
C LYS A 2 -10.15 20.90 19.32
N LYS A 3 -10.42 21.38 18.10
CA LYS A 3 -10.31 20.54 16.89
C LYS A 3 -8.88 20.05 16.74
N LEU A 4 -8.68 18.78 16.39
CA LEU A 4 -7.36 18.26 16.00
C LEU A 4 -6.97 18.83 14.63
N SER A 5 -5.69 19.16 14.49
CA SER A 5 -5.10 19.61 13.24
C SER A 5 -4.54 18.40 12.48
N VAL A 6 -5.21 18.05 11.38
CA VAL A 6 -4.91 16.88 10.56
C VAL A 6 -4.22 17.32 9.26
N CYS A 7 -3.02 16.80 9.00
CA CYS A 7 -2.37 16.96 7.72
C CYS A 7 -2.72 15.76 6.82
N ILE A 8 -3.39 16.01 5.71
CA ILE A 8 -3.58 15.00 4.65
C ILE A 8 -2.42 15.16 3.68
N LEU A 9 -1.52 14.17 3.67
CA LEU A 9 -0.33 14.18 2.84
C LEU A 9 -0.54 13.32 1.61
N PHE A 10 -0.33 13.88 0.40
CA PHE A 10 -0.66 13.22 -0.86
C PHE A 10 0.37 13.49 -1.96
N GLY A 11 0.25 12.80 -3.10
CA GLY A 11 1.15 12.88 -4.23
C GLY A 11 2.39 12.00 -4.07
N GLY A 12 3.57 12.58 -4.25
CA GLY A 12 4.86 11.87 -4.18
C GLY A 12 5.49 11.62 -5.54
N ILE A 13 6.73 11.14 -5.55
CA ILE A 13 7.52 10.88 -6.77
C ILE A 13 7.19 9.54 -7.43
N SER A 14 6.44 8.69 -6.73
CA SER A 14 6.05 7.36 -7.19
C SER A 14 5.22 7.41 -8.48
N PRO A 15 5.28 6.38 -9.34
CA PRO A 15 4.35 6.21 -10.46
C PRO A 15 2.87 6.24 -10.08
N GLU A 16 2.55 5.99 -8.81
CA GLU A 16 1.18 6.00 -8.26
C GLU A 16 0.70 7.41 -7.84
N HIS A 17 1.41 8.46 -8.24
CA HIS A 17 1.09 9.86 -7.93
C HIS A 17 -0.38 10.21 -8.20
N GLU A 18 -0.90 9.88 -9.38
CA GLU A 18 -2.28 10.18 -9.78
C GLU A 18 -3.30 9.41 -8.94
N VAL A 19 -2.98 8.19 -8.51
CA VAL A 19 -3.83 7.40 -7.61
C VAL A 19 -3.91 8.09 -6.25
N SER A 20 -2.78 8.62 -5.76
CA SER A 20 -2.73 9.39 -4.52
C SER A 20 -3.58 10.67 -4.59
N LEU A 21 -3.58 11.39 -5.72
CA LEU A 21 -4.42 12.58 -5.90
C LEU A 21 -5.92 12.25 -5.81
N ARG A 22 -6.35 11.13 -6.41
CA ARG A 22 -7.75 10.64 -6.32
C ARG A 22 -8.10 10.16 -4.91
N SER A 23 -7.16 9.48 -4.24
CA SER A 23 -7.35 9.05 -2.86
C SER A 23 -7.48 10.26 -1.91
N ALA A 24 -6.65 11.30 -2.13
CA ALA A 24 -6.71 12.53 -1.34
C ALA A 24 -8.03 13.28 -1.55
N GLU A 25 -8.53 13.39 -2.77
CA GLU A 25 -9.86 13.95 -3.05
C GLU A 25 -10.93 13.20 -2.27
N ALA A 26 -10.93 11.87 -2.31
CA ALA A 26 -11.91 11.06 -1.61
C ALA A 26 -11.84 11.25 -0.09
N VAL A 27 -10.64 11.24 0.51
CA VAL A 27 -10.47 11.48 1.94
C VAL A 27 -10.90 12.88 2.33
N LEU A 28 -10.47 13.92 1.58
CA LEU A 28 -10.80 15.31 1.86
C LEU A 28 -12.31 15.63 1.75
N ASN A 29 -13.02 14.92 0.87
CA ASN A 29 -14.47 15.06 0.73
C ASN A 29 -15.26 14.29 1.82
N ASN A 30 -14.65 13.32 2.50
CA ASN A 30 -15.33 12.47 3.49
C ASN A 30 -14.88 12.71 4.94
N ILE A 31 -13.76 13.40 5.17
CA ILE A 31 -13.31 13.76 6.52
C ILE A 31 -14.23 14.81 7.14
N ASP A 32 -14.49 14.72 8.43
CA ASP A 32 -15.39 15.66 9.15
C ASP A 32 -14.72 17.03 9.37
N HIS A 33 -15.03 18.02 8.52
CA HIS A 33 -14.54 19.39 8.61
C HIS A 33 -15.04 20.14 9.86
N GLU A 34 -16.11 19.69 10.53
CA GLU A 34 -16.56 20.27 11.79
C GLU A 34 -15.71 19.76 12.97
N LYS A 35 -15.16 18.56 12.87
CA LYS A 35 -14.35 17.90 13.89
C LYS A 35 -12.85 18.23 13.79
N TYR A 36 -12.35 18.44 12.57
CA TYR A 36 -10.92 18.59 12.28
C TYR A 36 -10.58 19.94 11.63
N ASN A 37 -9.36 20.46 11.91
CA ASN A 37 -8.70 21.48 11.09
C ASN A 37 -7.81 20.74 10.07
N ILE A 38 -8.06 20.94 8.79
CA ILE A 38 -7.45 20.13 7.73
C ILE A 38 -6.40 20.94 7.00
N TYR A 39 -5.22 20.33 6.83
CA TYR A 39 -4.08 20.86 6.09
C TYR A 39 -3.73 19.90 4.94
N PRO A 40 -4.28 20.11 3.73
CA PRO A 40 -3.90 19.32 2.57
C PRO A 40 -2.49 19.70 2.12
N VAL A 41 -1.58 18.73 2.08
CA VAL A 41 -0.19 18.94 1.68
C VAL A 41 0.17 17.97 0.57
N GLY A 42 0.46 18.51 -0.61
CA GLY A 42 0.84 17.73 -1.77
C GLY A 42 2.35 17.70 -1.98
N ILE A 43 2.87 16.56 -2.40
CA ILE A 43 4.24 16.41 -2.88
C ILE A 43 4.17 16.21 -4.40
N THR A 44 4.87 17.05 -5.16
CA THR A 44 4.90 16.94 -6.63
C THR A 44 5.75 15.74 -7.08
N LYS A 45 5.72 15.42 -8.36
CA LYS A 45 6.60 14.38 -8.95
C LYS A 45 8.08 14.75 -8.88
N GLU A 46 8.38 16.04 -8.78
CA GLU A 46 9.75 16.57 -8.60
C GLU A 46 10.18 16.59 -7.13
N GLY A 47 9.27 16.27 -6.19
CA GLY A 47 9.53 16.25 -4.75
C GLY A 47 9.30 17.60 -4.05
N ASP A 48 8.71 18.59 -4.71
CA ASP A 48 8.34 19.86 -4.08
C ASP A 48 7.10 19.71 -3.20
N TRP A 49 7.13 20.31 -2.01
CA TRP A 49 6.02 20.27 -1.06
C TRP A 49 5.17 21.53 -1.15
N VAL A 50 3.88 21.35 -1.33
CA VAL A 50 2.90 22.43 -1.52
C VAL A 50 1.73 22.25 -0.59
N ILE A 51 1.45 23.23 0.25
CA ILE A 51 0.22 23.33 1.04
C ILE A 51 -0.87 23.80 0.08
N PHE A 52 -1.82 22.93 -0.19
CA PHE A 52 -2.95 23.25 -1.07
C PHE A 52 -3.93 24.18 -0.35
N GLY A 53 -4.13 25.37 -0.91
CA GLY A 53 -4.98 26.41 -0.33
C GLY A 53 -6.39 26.48 -0.92
N GLY A 54 -6.72 25.58 -1.88
CA GLY A 54 -8.05 25.49 -2.48
C GLY A 54 -9.06 24.79 -1.58
N THR A 55 -10.34 24.98 -1.93
CA THR A 55 -11.48 24.30 -1.27
C THR A 55 -12.22 23.35 -2.22
N ASP A 56 -11.87 23.38 -3.49
CA ASP A 56 -12.36 22.43 -4.49
C ASP A 56 -11.34 21.31 -4.69
N TYR A 57 -11.59 20.18 -4.07
CA TYR A 57 -10.69 19.05 -4.09
C TYR A 57 -10.67 18.30 -5.42
N SER A 58 -11.63 18.58 -6.33
CA SER A 58 -11.62 18.03 -7.69
C SER A 58 -10.43 18.54 -8.53
N GLU A 59 -9.81 19.65 -8.12
CA GLU A 59 -8.56 20.15 -8.72
C GLU A 59 -7.40 19.14 -8.61
N LEU A 60 -7.42 18.25 -7.60
CA LEU A 60 -6.36 17.27 -7.37
C LEU A 60 -6.29 16.25 -8.52
N PRO A 61 -7.31 15.42 -8.77
CA PRO A 61 -7.27 14.46 -9.87
C PRO A 61 -7.31 15.11 -11.26
N ALA A 62 -7.83 16.35 -11.36
CA ALA A 62 -7.77 17.13 -12.60
C ALA A 62 -6.36 17.60 -12.96
N GLY A 63 -5.38 17.48 -12.02
CA GLY A 63 -4.00 17.94 -12.22
C GLY A 63 -3.84 19.46 -12.24
N THR A 64 -4.87 20.21 -11.85
CA THR A 64 -4.88 21.69 -11.86
C THR A 64 -4.53 22.31 -10.51
N TRP A 65 -4.47 21.52 -9.46
CA TRP A 65 -4.25 21.96 -8.08
C TRP A 65 -2.99 22.81 -7.89
N LEU A 66 -1.91 22.57 -8.65
CA LEU A 66 -0.69 23.36 -8.59
C LEU A 66 -0.87 24.81 -9.07
N ASN A 67 -1.90 25.09 -9.86
CA ASN A 67 -2.22 26.42 -10.38
C ASN A 67 -3.02 27.28 -9.40
N ASN A 68 -3.45 26.71 -8.26
CA ASN A 68 -4.28 27.42 -7.30
C ASN A 68 -3.48 28.56 -6.65
N PRO A 69 -3.95 29.85 -6.74
CA PRO A 69 -3.21 31.00 -6.24
C PRO A 69 -3.11 31.05 -4.70
N ALA A 70 -3.94 30.29 -4.00
CA ALA A 70 -3.90 30.21 -2.54
C ALA A 70 -2.82 29.23 -2.04
N ASN A 71 -2.19 28.47 -2.91
CA ASN A 71 -1.12 27.55 -2.55
C ASN A 71 0.07 28.26 -1.89
N ARG A 72 0.70 27.55 -0.98
CA ARG A 72 1.94 28.00 -0.33
C ARG A 72 2.96 26.88 -0.34
N ARG A 73 4.21 27.22 -0.48
CA ARG A 73 5.30 26.27 -0.26
C ARG A 73 5.39 25.94 1.23
N GLY A 74 5.66 24.68 1.54
CA GLY A 74 5.80 24.25 2.93
C GLY A 74 6.53 22.93 3.03
N ALA A 75 6.76 22.45 4.24
CA ALA A 75 7.31 21.13 4.50
C ALA A 75 7.05 20.72 5.94
N ILE A 76 6.95 19.44 6.22
CA ILE A 76 7.00 18.93 7.60
C ILE A 76 8.45 19.01 8.06
N SER A 77 8.67 19.69 9.20
CA SER A 77 9.99 19.78 9.80
C SER A 77 10.39 18.46 10.46
N PRO A 78 11.62 17.95 10.22
CA PRO A 78 12.12 16.81 10.98
C PRO A 78 12.45 17.17 12.44
N VAL A 79 12.47 18.46 12.78
CA VAL A 79 12.73 18.93 14.14
C VAL A 79 11.48 18.79 14.98
N ARG A 80 11.57 18.00 16.05
CA ARG A 80 10.45 17.69 16.93
C ARG A 80 9.73 18.95 17.42
N GLY A 81 8.40 18.95 17.31
CA GLY A 81 7.52 20.03 17.75
C GLY A 81 7.47 21.25 16.83
N GLN A 82 8.12 21.21 15.65
CA GLN A 82 8.02 22.30 14.68
C GLN A 82 6.78 22.20 13.78
N GLY A 83 6.23 21.01 13.61
CA GLY A 83 5.03 20.79 12.78
C GLY A 83 5.24 21.05 11.30
N LEU A 84 4.20 21.60 10.66
CA LEU A 84 4.22 22.02 9.27
C LEU A 84 4.76 23.45 9.17
N LEU A 85 5.79 23.63 8.37
CA LEU A 85 6.38 24.95 8.06
C LEU A 85 5.75 25.46 6.77
N ARG A 86 5.20 26.67 6.81
CA ARG A 86 4.68 27.39 5.65
C ARG A 86 5.59 28.57 5.33
N PHE A 87 6.05 28.65 4.09
CA PHE A 87 6.97 29.70 3.65
C PHE A 87 6.20 30.88 3.05
N GLU A 88 6.37 32.06 3.62
CA GLU A 88 5.71 33.30 3.20
C GLU A 88 6.77 34.38 2.96
N GLY A 89 7.29 34.48 1.74
CA GLY A 89 8.42 35.32 1.41
C GLY A 89 9.62 34.95 2.27
N ASP A 90 10.15 35.93 3.06
CA ASP A 90 11.27 35.71 3.97
C ASP A 90 10.85 35.19 5.36
N CYS A 91 9.58 34.95 5.57
CA CYS A 91 9.05 34.48 6.85
C CYS A 91 8.69 32.99 6.79
N VAL A 92 8.83 32.31 7.93
CA VAL A 92 8.38 30.93 8.12
C VAL A 92 7.31 30.91 9.21
N VAL A 93 6.12 30.51 8.85
CA VAL A 93 5.00 30.33 9.77
C VAL A 93 4.93 28.84 10.15
N ARG A 94 4.71 28.57 11.43
CA ARG A 94 4.56 27.22 11.95
C ARG A 94 3.09 26.92 12.17
N GLU A 95 2.65 25.79 11.62
CA GLU A 95 1.33 25.21 11.87
C GLU A 95 1.48 23.97 12.75
N CYS A 96 0.73 23.94 13.84
CA CYS A 96 0.72 22.77 14.72
C CYS A 96 -0.09 21.67 14.03
N ILE A 97 0.52 20.51 13.82
CA ILE A 97 -0.13 19.32 13.31
C ILE A 97 -0.19 18.30 14.44
N ASP A 98 -1.39 17.82 14.74
CA ASP A 98 -1.64 16.83 15.79
C ASP A 98 -1.51 15.41 15.23
N VAL A 99 -1.86 15.19 13.93
CA VAL A 99 -1.74 13.90 13.25
C VAL A 99 -1.59 14.09 11.75
N VAL A 100 -0.85 13.19 11.09
CA VAL A 100 -0.72 13.11 9.63
C VAL A 100 -1.42 11.87 9.11
N PHE A 101 -2.22 12.03 8.07
CA PHE A 101 -2.75 10.92 7.28
C PHE A 101 -2.04 10.90 5.92
N PRO A 102 -1.04 10.01 5.75
CA PRO A 102 -0.42 9.81 4.44
C PRO A 102 -1.41 9.06 3.54
N VAL A 103 -1.86 9.70 2.49
CA VAL A 103 -2.72 9.13 1.44
C VAL A 103 -1.87 9.01 0.17
N MET A 104 -0.73 8.36 0.32
CA MET A 104 0.33 8.23 -0.67
C MET A 104 0.63 6.76 -0.92
N HIS A 105 1.17 6.42 -2.08
CA HIS A 105 1.41 5.05 -2.48
C HIS A 105 2.82 4.87 -3.06
N GLY A 106 3.36 3.64 -2.93
CA GLY A 106 4.63 3.24 -3.50
C GLY A 106 5.88 3.83 -2.83
N GLU A 107 6.89 4.12 -3.63
CA GLU A 107 8.21 4.57 -3.19
C GLU A 107 8.15 5.84 -2.34
N ASN A 108 8.92 5.90 -1.26
CA ASN A 108 8.95 6.92 -0.22
C ASN A 108 7.68 7.02 0.65
N CYS A 109 6.65 6.23 0.34
CA CYS A 109 5.36 6.27 1.03
C CYS A 109 5.10 5.00 1.83
N GLU A 110 5.33 3.83 1.23
CA GLU A 110 5.06 2.52 1.83
C GLU A 110 6.33 1.81 2.32
N ASP A 111 7.51 2.40 2.11
CA ASP A 111 8.83 1.84 2.41
C ASP A 111 9.44 2.27 3.75
N GLY A 112 8.75 3.12 4.52
CA GLY A 112 9.21 3.65 5.79
C GLY A 112 9.87 5.02 5.74
N ALA A 113 10.09 5.61 4.55
CA ALA A 113 10.76 6.91 4.41
C ALA A 113 9.92 8.05 5.02
N ILE A 114 8.66 8.20 4.62
CA ILE A 114 7.77 9.21 5.19
C ILE A 114 7.48 8.95 6.67
N GLN A 115 7.34 7.70 7.08
CA GLN A 115 7.15 7.28 8.47
C GLN A 115 8.37 7.66 9.31
N GLY A 116 9.58 7.55 8.76
CA GLY A 116 10.83 7.99 9.40
C GLY A 116 10.87 9.49 9.63
N LEU A 117 10.47 10.30 8.65
CA LEU A 117 10.34 11.76 8.78
C LEU A 117 9.35 12.12 9.89
N LEU A 118 8.16 11.53 9.89
CA LEU A 118 7.10 11.81 10.87
C LEU A 118 7.51 11.39 12.27
N LYS A 119 8.20 10.25 12.41
CA LYS A 119 8.78 9.78 13.67
C LYS A 119 9.83 10.75 14.22
N LEU A 120 10.72 11.27 13.39
CA LEU A 120 11.70 12.31 13.80
C LEU A 120 10.99 13.59 14.22
N ALA A 121 9.98 14.04 13.47
CA ALA A 121 9.16 15.20 13.79
C ALA A 121 8.37 15.05 15.10
N GLY A 122 8.16 13.80 15.55
CA GLY A 122 7.33 13.44 16.70
C GLY A 122 5.86 13.72 16.47
N ILE A 123 5.37 13.50 15.24
CA ILE A 123 3.97 13.68 14.85
C ILE A 123 3.35 12.30 14.67
N PRO A 124 2.23 12.00 15.34
CA PRO A 124 1.41 10.82 15.09
C PRO A 124 1.02 10.71 13.61
N TYR A 125 0.91 9.50 13.08
CA TYR A 125 0.49 9.30 11.70
C TYR A 125 -0.29 7.99 11.51
N VAL A 126 -1.21 8.01 10.56
CA VAL A 126 -2.00 6.85 10.17
C VAL A 126 -1.11 5.88 9.39
N GLY A 127 -1.16 4.61 9.76
CA GLY A 127 -0.47 3.52 9.09
C GLY A 127 0.66 2.89 9.88
N PRO A 128 1.23 1.81 9.35
CA PRO A 128 2.29 1.06 10.00
C PRO A 128 3.57 1.86 10.20
N HIS A 129 4.33 1.47 11.21
CA HIS A 129 5.61 2.12 11.52
C HIS A 129 6.72 1.73 10.54
N VAL A 130 7.86 2.44 10.64
CA VAL A 130 9.02 2.32 9.74
C VAL A 130 9.40 0.87 9.45
N ALA A 131 9.50 0.03 10.48
CA ALA A 131 9.95 -1.36 10.31
C ALA A 131 8.93 -2.19 9.54
N ALA A 132 7.65 -2.09 9.89
CA ALA A 132 6.57 -2.81 9.21
C ALA A 132 6.44 -2.37 7.75
N SER A 133 6.48 -1.06 7.48
CA SER A 133 6.46 -0.50 6.13
C SER A 133 7.63 -1.01 5.29
N ALA A 134 8.87 -0.93 5.81
CA ALA A 134 10.06 -1.38 5.08
C ALA A 134 10.06 -2.89 4.82
N VAL A 135 9.60 -3.71 5.78
CA VAL A 135 9.47 -5.16 5.61
C VAL A 135 8.41 -5.48 4.56
N SER A 136 7.25 -4.84 4.62
CA SER A 136 6.14 -5.08 3.69
C SER A 136 6.48 -4.69 2.25
N MET A 137 7.26 -3.63 2.05
CA MET A 137 7.69 -3.19 0.72
C MET A 137 8.65 -4.19 0.08
N ASP A 138 9.52 -4.81 0.86
CA ASP A 138 10.46 -5.84 0.39
C ASP A 138 9.83 -7.23 0.45
N LYS A 139 9.32 -7.72 -0.68
CA LYS A 139 8.65 -9.01 -0.77
C LYS A 139 9.49 -10.17 -0.22
N THR A 140 10.82 -10.11 -0.33
CA THR A 140 11.68 -11.18 0.19
C THR A 140 11.77 -11.17 1.70
N LEU A 141 11.77 -9.99 2.33
CA LEU A 141 11.73 -9.86 3.78
C LEU A 141 10.34 -10.24 4.31
N THR A 142 9.28 -9.80 3.64
CA THR A 142 7.90 -10.23 3.94
C THR A 142 7.81 -11.75 3.98
N LYS A 143 8.27 -12.43 2.92
CA LYS A 143 8.24 -13.89 2.82
C LYS A 143 8.94 -14.59 3.99
N LEU A 144 10.10 -14.08 4.42
CA LEU A 144 10.83 -14.64 5.57
C LEU A 144 10.06 -14.48 6.89
N VAL A 145 9.39 -13.34 7.09
CA VAL A 145 8.56 -13.11 8.28
C VAL A 145 7.34 -14.04 8.26
N ILE A 146 6.69 -14.18 7.11
CA ILE A 146 5.49 -15.02 6.93
C ILE A 146 5.84 -16.51 7.08
N ASP A 147 6.99 -16.97 6.58
CA ASP A 147 7.51 -18.32 6.84
C ASP A 147 7.67 -18.58 8.34
N HIS A 148 8.29 -17.63 9.06
CA HIS A 148 8.47 -17.74 10.51
C HIS A 148 7.14 -17.73 11.27
N ALA A 149 6.16 -16.96 10.81
CA ALA A 149 4.83 -16.93 11.38
C ALA A 149 4.01 -18.20 11.11
N GLY A 150 4.47 -19.05 10.18
CA GLY A 150 3.77 -20.28 9.81
C GLY A 150 2.45 -20.01 9.09
N VAL A 151 2.38 -18.96 8.27
CA VAL A 151 1.27 -18.71 7.35
C VAL A 151 1.63 -19.30 6.00
N PRO A 152 0.77 -20.16 5.41
CA PRO A 152 1.03 -20.74 4.09
C PRO A 152 1.17 -19.64 3.02
N GLN A 153 2.21 -19.77 2.19
CA GLN A 153 2.49 -18.88 1.07
C GLN A 153 3.02 -19.68 -0.12
N ALA A 154 3.06 -19.05 -1.30
CA ALA A 154 3.65 -19.66 -2.48
C ALA A 154 5.11 -20.02 -2.24
N ALA A 155 5.56 -21.17 -2.75
CA ALA A 155 6.97 -21.50 -2.76
C ALA A 155 7.75 -20.45 -3.54
N TRP A 156 8.89 -20.01 -3.02
CA TRP A 156 9.62 -18.88 -3.57
C TRP A 156 11.13 -19.07 -3.59
N HIS A 157 11.81 -18.28 -4.42
CA HIS A 157 13.27 -18.22 -4.50
C HIS A 157 13.76 -16.80 -4.81
N LEU A 158 14.79 -16.37 -4.10
CA LEU A 158 15.46 -15.10 -4.36
C LEU A 158 16.57 -15.28 -5.39
N VAL A 159 16.52 -14.52 -6.47
CA VAL A 159 17.57 -14.37 -7.46
C VAL A 159 18.18 -12.97 -7.34
N ARG A 160 19.50 -12.88 -7.31
CA ARG A 160 20.19 -11.59 -7.32
C ARG A 160 20.57 -11.18 -8.75
N ARG A 161 20.55 -9.88 -9.03
CA ARG A 161 21.04 -9.35 -10.33
C ARG A 161 22.43 -9.85 -10.66
N ASN A 162 23.30 -9.98 -9.67
CA ASN A 162 24.65 -10.51 -9.83
C ASN A 162 24.68 -11.98 -10.31
N ASP A 163 23.74 -12.81 -9.86
CA ASP A 163 23.62 -14.20 -10.27
C ASP A 163 23.23 -14.29 -11.75
N LEU A 164 22.35 -13.39 -12.21
CA LEU A 164 21.97 -13.29 -13.62
C LEU A 164 23.11 -12.81 -14.49
N ALA A 165 23.98 -11.93 -13.99
CA ALA A 165 25.10 -11.41 -14.74
C ALA A 165 26.23 -12.46 -14.95
N HIS A 166 26.39 -13.40 -14.03
CA HIS A 166 27.54 -14.30 -14.01
C HIS A 166 27.19 -15.79 -14.07
N HIS A 167 25.95 -16.18 -13.70
CA HIS A 167 25.58 -17.58 -13.50
C HIS A 167 24.17 -17.89 -14.03
N VAL A 168 23.71 -17.22 -15.10
CA VAL A 168 22.34 -17.31 -15.60
C VAL A 168 21.84 -18.74 -15.81
N ASP A 169 22.63 -19.58 -16.50
CA ASP A 169 22.23 -20.98 -16.79
C ASP A 169 22.10 -21.82 -15.52
N ALA A 170 23.01 -21.63 -14.56
CA ALA A 170 22.96 -22.34 -13.28
C ALA A 170 21.76 -21.87 -12.43
N THR A 171 21.46 -20.57 -12.45
CA THR A 171 20.31 -19.99 -11.77
C THR A 171 19.00 -20.55 -12.33
N ILE A 172 18.86 -20.60 -13.66
CA ILE A 172 17.66 -21.14 -14.31
C ILE A 172 17.51 -22.64 -14.01
N ALA A 173 18.59 -23.43 -14.12
CA ALA A 173 18.55 -24.84 -13.80
C ALA A 173 18.12 -25.10 -12.33
N ALA A 174 18.57 -24.27 -11.39
CA ALA A 174 18.16 -24.36 -10.00
C ALA A 174 16.66 -24.02 -9.81
N LEU A 175 16.14 -23.02 -10.52
CA LEU A 175 14.71 -22.67 -10.50
C LEU A 175 13.86 -23.80 -11.09
N GLU A 176 14.24 -24.36 -12.23
CA GLU A 176 13.55 -25.50 -12.88
C GLU A 176 13.58 -26.80 -12.06
N THR A 177 14.53 -26.93 -11.13
CA THR A 177 14.53 -28.03 -10.16
C THR A 177 13.53 -27.83 -9.03
N LYS A 178 13.22 -26.57 -8.72
CA LYS A 178 12.37 -26.17 -7.60
C LYS A 178 10.92 -25.93 -7.99
N PHE A 179 10.67 -25.43 -9.20
CA PHE A 179 9.35 -25.02 -9.68
C PHE A 179 9.00 -25.64 -11.02
N GLU A 180 7.72 -25.88 -11.21
CA GLU A 180 7.13 -26.16 -12.52
C GLU A 180 6.72 -24.86 -13.22
N TYR A 181 6.59 -24.89 -14.55
CA TYR A 181 6.03 -23.76 -15.30
C TYR A 181 4.49 -23.78 -15.23
N PRO A 182 3.83 -22.62 -15.24
CA PRO A 182 4.41 -21.28 -15.28
C PRO A 182 4.97 -20.82 -13.91
N MET A 183 5.95 -19.90 -13.95
CA MET A 183 6.49 -19.25 -12.75
C MET A 183 6.15 -17.76 -12.77
N PHE A 184 5.97 -17.14 -11.59
CA PHE A 184 5.89 -15.70 -11.46
C PHE A 184 7.26 -15.11 -11.11
N VAL A 185 7.61 -14.01 -11.79
CA VAL A 185 8.86 -13.28 -11.58
C VAL A 185 8.53 -11.85 -11.21
N LYS A 186 9.01 -11.39 -10.05
CA LYS A 186 8.68 -10.06 -9.48
C LYS A 186 9.95 -9.36 -8.99
N PRO A 187 10.15 -8.06 -9.24
CA PRO A 187 11.11 -7.29 -8.44
C PRO A 187 10.69 -7.28 -6.98
N ALA A 188 11.63 -7.36 -6.03
CA ALA A 188 11.28 -7.50 -4.62
C ALA A 188 10.69 -6.22 -4.01
N GLY A 189 11.22 -5.04 -4.39
CA GLY A 189 10.89 -3.76 -3.77
C GLY A 189 10.04 -2.83 -4.64
N THR A 190 9.28 -3.35 -5.62
CA THR A 190 8.37 -2.54 -6.44
C THR A 190 6.92 -2.82 -6.09
N GLY A 191 6.08 -1.76 -6.12
CA GLY A 191 4.63 -1.84 -6.01
C GLY A 191 3.92 -1.97 -7.37
N SER A 192 2.59 -1.97 -7.35
CA SER A 192 1.71 -1.84 -8.53
C SER A 192 2.03 -2.75 -9.72
N SER A 193 2.46 -3.97 -9.46
CA SER A 193 2.81 -4.97 -10.49
C SER A 193 3.90 -4.52 -11.48
N VAL A 194 4.66 -3.46 -11.19
CA VAL A 194 5.75 -2.99 -12.06
C VAL A 194 6.85 -4.04 -12.14
N GLY A 195 7.14 -4.50 -13.38
CA GLY A 195 8.17 -5.50 -13.64
C GLY A 195 7.77 -6.94 -13.29
N VAL A 196 6.51 -7.19 -12.94
CA VAL A 196 5.99 -8.54 -12.69
C VAL A 196 5.68 -9.23 -14.01
N SER A 197 6.04 -10.51 -14.13
CA SER A 197 5.81 -11.32 -15.33
C SER A 197 5.48 -12.77 -14.99
N LYS A 198 4.58 -13.39 -15.78
CA LYS A 198 4.30 -14.82 -15.80
C LYS A 198 5.19 -15.47 -16.87
N ALA A 199 6.07 -16.36 -16.46
CA ALA A 199 6.97 -17.10 -17.35
C ALA A 199 6.38 -18.49 -17.63
N ALA A 200 5.93 -18.71 -18.85
CA ALA A 200 5.30 -19.96 -19.26
C ALA A 200 6.31 -21.06 -19.64
N ASP A 201 7.56 -20.69 -19.91
CA ASP A 201 8.64 -21.55 -20.32
C ASP A 201 10.01 -20.94 -19.99
N ARG A 202 11.10 -21.66 -20.32
CA ARG A 202 12.48 -21.23 -20.05
C ARG A 202 12.84 -19.90 -20.73
N GLU A 203 12.42 -19.67 -21.96
CA GLU A 203 12.75 -18.45 -22.70
C GLU A 203 12.06 -17.24 -22.05
N ALA A 204 10.79 -17.39 -21.72
CA ALA A 204 10.02 -16.39 -20.97
C ALA A 204 10.61 -16.12 -19.58
N LEU A 205 11.11 -17.17 -18.89
CA LEU A 205 11.75 -17.02 -17.58
C LEU A 205 13.04 -16.21 -17.66
N VAL A 206 13.92 -16.50 -18.63
CA VAL A 206 15.14 -15.72 -18.85
C VAL A 206 14.83 -14.25 -19.08
N LYS A 207 13.87 -13.98 -19.96
CA LYS A 207 13.44 -12.61 -20.26
C LYS A 207 12.86 -11.91 -19.01
N ALA A 208 11.96 -12.57 -18.30
CA ALA A 208 11.31 -12.02 -17.10
C ALA A 208 12.32 -11.69 -16.00
N LEU A 209 13.32 -12.55 -15.76
CA LEU A 209 14.39 -12.32 -14.79
C LEU A 209 15.21 -11.07 -15.13
N HIS A 210 15.61 -10.93 -16.40
CA HIS A 210 16.36 -9.76 -16.86
C HIS A 210 15.52 -8.47 -16.82
N ASP A 211 14.23 -8.55 -17.12
CA ASP A 211 13.35 -7.40 -17.07
C ASP A 211 13.11 -6.95 -15.63
N ALA A 212 12.80 -7.88 -14.72
CA ALA A 212 12.63 -7.59 -13.29
C ALA A 212 13.92 -7.02 -12.65
N ALA A 213 15.09 -7.54 -13.04
CA ALA A 213 16.39 -7.07 -12.56
C ALA A 213 16.73 -5.62 -12.99
N LYS A 214 16.00 -5.01 -13.91
CA LYS A 214 16.15 -3.57 -14.23
C LYS A 214 15.60 -2.68 -13.11
N PHE A 215 14.60 -3.17 -12.38
CA PHE A 215 13.89 -2.40 -11.35
C PHE A 215 14.48 -2.63 -9.95
N ASP A 216 14.97 -3.84 -9.64
CA ASP A 216 15.55 -4.15 -8.34
C ASP A 216 16.76 -5.06 -8.47
N ASP A 217 17.65 -5.04 -7.48
CA ASP A 217 18.76 -5.99 -7.33
C ASP A 217 18.29 -7.38 -6.89
N LYS A 218 17.14 -7.44 -6.25
CA LYS A 218 16.47 -8.65 -5.78
C LYS A 218 15.28 -8.98 -6.66
N VAL A 219 15.28 -10.18 -7.23
CA VAL A 219 14.19 -10.71 -8.04
C VAL A 219 13.60 -11.93 -7.32
N LEU A 220 12.31 -11.87 -7.02
CA LEU A 220 11.56 -12.96 -6.45
C LEU A 220 10.99 -13.83 -7.55
N VAL A 221 11.18 -15.13 -7.47
CA VAL A 221 10.54 -16.14 -8.33
C VAL A 221 9.62 -16.97 -7.46
N GLU A 222 8.36 -17.14 -7.88
CA GLU A 222 7.34 -17.87 -7.15
C GLU A 222 6.67 -18.92 -8.04
N GLU A 223 6.19 -20.00 -7.41
CA GLU A 223 5.26 -20.91 -8.07
C GLU A 223 3.96 -20.18 -8.47
N PHE A 224 3.33 -20.63 -9.52
CA PHE A 224 2.00 -20.16 -9.91
C PHE A 224 0.93 -20.76 -8.99
N ILE A 225 0.05 -19.91 -8.47
CA ILE A 225 -1.11 -20.35 -7.70
C ILE A 225 -2.37 -20.15 -8.55
N ASP A 226 -3.05 -21.23 -8.87
CA ASP A 226 -4.34 -21.19 -9.56
C ASP A 226 -5.47 -21.02 -8.53
N GLY A 227 -6.01 -19.82 -8.43
CA GLY A 227 -7.00 -19.49 -7.38
C GLY A 227 -7.62 -18.12 -7.54
N ARG A 228 -8.61 -17.85 -6.69
CA ARG A 228 -9.22 -16.53 -6.54
C ARG A 228 -8.28 -15.60 -5.80
N GLU A 229 -8.21 -14.36 -6.23
CA GLU A 229 -7.52 -13.30 -5.49
C GLU A 229 -8.48 -12.69 -4.45
N ILE A 230 -8.14 -12.86 -3.17
CA ILE A 230 -8.96 -12.44 -2.04
C ILE A 230 -8.23 -11.36 -1.26
N GLU A 231 -8.88 -10.23 -1.08
CA GLU A 231 -8.38 -9.09 -0.34
C GLU A 231 -9.12 -8.92 0.98
N VAL A 232 -8.37 -8.62 2.05
CA VAL A 232 -8.90 -8.36 3.39
C VAL A 232 -8.30 -7.08 3.94
N ALA A 233 -9.16 -6.15 4.36
CA ALA A 233 -8.73 -4.96 5.09
C ALA A 233 -8.54 -5.28 6.57
N VAL A 234 -7.44 -4.83 7.15
CA VAL A 234 -7.17 -4.98 8.58
C VAL A 234 -6.94 -3.60 9.19
N MET A 235 -7.54 -3.36 10.36
CA MET A 235 -7.44 -2.10 11.10
C MET A 235 -7.23 -2.36 12.59
N GLY A 236 -6.39 -1.56 13.23
CA GLY A 236 -6.20 -1.58 14.69
C GLY A 236 -4.74 -1.52 15.11
N ASN A 237 -4.53 -1.37 16.41
CA ASN A 237 -3.21 -1.42 17.06
C ASN A 237 -3.03 -2.78 17.76
N ASP A 238 -3.27 -2.85 19.07
CA ASP A 238 -3.07 -4.08 19.87
C ASP A 238 -4.11 -5.19 19.57
N ASN A 239 -5.32 -4.80 19.15
CA ASN A 239 -6.41 -5.72 18.86
C ASN A 239 -6.93 -5.48 17.44
N PRO A 240 -6.19 -5.87 16.40
CA PRO A 240 -6.60 -5.64 15.01
C PRO A 240 -7.82 -6.47 14.64
N VAL A 241 -8.67 -5.85 13.81
CA VAL A 241 -9.88 -6.47 13.27
C VAL A 241 -9.77 -6.56 11.75
N ALA A 242 -10.23 -7.68 11.19
CA ALA A 242 -10.34 -7.90 9.76
C ALA A 242 -11.75 -7.61 9.27
N SER A 243 -11.86 -6.98 8.11
CA SER A 243 -13.11 -6.78 7.38
C SER A 243 -13.69 -8.10 6.86
N GLU A 244 -14.86 -8.03 6.23
CA GLU A 244 -15.27 -9.06 5.27
C GLU A 244 -14.26 -9.20 4.14
N CYS A 245 -14.23 -10.37 3.49
CA CYS A 245 -13.36 -10.64 2.35
C CYS A 245 -13.96 -10.11 1.05
N GLY A 246 -13.12 -9.52 0.21
CA GLY A 246 -13.45 -9.18 -1.17
C GLY A 246 -12.67 -10.04 -2.16
N GLU A 247 -13.26 -10.32 -3.31
CA GLU A 247 -12.62 -11.02 -4.41
C GLU A 247 -12.42 -10.09 -5.58
N ILE A 248 -11.22 -10.11 -6.16
CA ILE A 248 -10.92 -9.43 -7.42
C ILE A 248 -10.90 -10.48 -8.54
N ASP A 249 -11.80 -10.30 -9.49
CA ASP A 249 -11.85 -11.09 -10.72
C ASP A 249 -11.32 -10.21 -11.86
N SER A 250 -10.09 -10.45 -12.27
CA SER A 250 -9.42 -9.65 -13.29
C SER A 250 -10.01 -9.86 -14.69
N GLY A 251 -10.83 -10.90 -14.89
CA GLY A 251 -11.33 -11.26 -16.22
C GLY A 251 -10.25 -11.63 -17.24
N ALA A 252 -8.98 -11.58 -16.85
CA ALA A 252 -7.79 -11.88 -17.64
C ALA A 252 -6.87 -12.83 -16.88
N GLU A 253 -5.93 -13.48 -17.61
CA GLU A 253 -4.97 -14.41 -16.99
C GLU A 253 -4.03 -13.75 -15.94
N PHE A 254 -3.98 -12.41 -15.88
CA PHE A 254 -3.11 -11.69 -14.98
C PHE A 254 -3.62 -10.26 -14.68
N TYR A 255 -3.61 -9.87 -13.41
CA TYR A 255 -4.03 -8.56 -12.91
C TYR A 255 -2.82 -7.62 -12.88
N ASP A 256 -2.52 -6.99 -14.01
CA ASP A 256 -1.40 -6.05 -14.15
C ASP A 256 -1.79 -4.59 -13.81
N TYR A 257 -0.83 -3.67 -13.96
CA TYR A 257 -1.02 -2.23 -13.69
C TYR A 257 -2.17 -1.64 -14.53
N ASP A 258 -2.27 -2.03 -15.79
CA ASP A 258 -3.28 -1.51 -16.72
C ASP A 258 -4.68 -2.01 -16.31
N ALA A 259 -4.79 -3.26 -15.86
CA ALA A 259 -6.04 -3.81 -15.34
C ALA A 259 -6.45 -3.18 -13.99
N LYS A 260 -5.45 -2.75 -13.17
CA LYS A 260 -5.71 -2.11 -11.86
C LYS A 260 -6.23 -0.68 -11.97
N TYR A 261 -5.75 0.10 -12.94
CA TYR A 261 -5.94 1.56 -12.92
C TYR A 261 -6.45 2.19 -14.23
N ILE A 262 -6.36 1.47 -15.36
CA ILE A 262 -6.63 2.02 -16.70
C ILE A 262 -7.83 1.34 -17.37
N THR A 263 -7.96 0.01 -17.27
CA THR A 263 -9.04 -0.73 -17.92
C THR A 263 -10.04 -1.19 -16.88
N ASP A 264 -11.31 -0.82 -17.07
CA ASP A 264 -12.45 -1.17 -16.20
C ASP A 264 -12.89 -2.64 -16.39
N THR A 265 -11.88 -3.56 -16.51
CA THR A 265 -12.12 -4.99 -16.82
C THR A 265 -12.20 -5.87 -15.59
N SER A 266 -11.77 -5.38 -14.43
CA SER A 266 -11.82 -6.13 -13.17
C SER A 266 -13.17 -5.97 -12.48
N THR A 267 -13.72 -7.07 -11.98
CA THR A 267 -14.95 -7.08 -11.18
C THR A 267 -14.60 -7.38 -9.73
N ALA A 268 -15.04 -6.53 -8.82
CA ALA A 268 -14.93 -6.76 -7.39
C ALA A 268 -16.22 -7.39 -6.84
N TYR A 269 -16.11 -8.48 -6.10
CA TYR A 269 -17.22 -9.11 -5.38
C TYR A 269 -17.01 -8.93 -3.88
N ILE A 270 -17.96 -8.30 -3.21
CA ILE A 270 -17.99 -8.14 -1.76
C ILE A 270 -19.40 -8.56 -1.29
N PRO A 271 -19.53 -9.60 -0.47
CA PRO A 271 -18.47 -10.51 -0.04
C PRO A 271 -17.88 -11.36 -1.18
N ALA A 272 -16.68 -11.92 -0.94
CA ALA A 272 -16.00 -12.83 -1.85
C ALA A 272 -16.80 -14.11 -2.10
N ARG A 273 -16.62 -14.73 -3.26
CA ARG A 273 -17.30 -15.99 -3.65
C ARG A 273 -16.61 -17.24 -3.07
N ILE A 274 -16.43 -17.25 -1.75
CA ILE A 274 -15.86 -18.35 -0.96
C ILE A 274 -16.86 -18.78 0.12
N SER A 275 -16.66 -19.95 0.76
CA SER A 275 -17.52 -20.39 1.85
C SER A 275 -17.22 -19.63 3.14
N GLU A 276 -18.19 -19.56 4.05
CA GLU A 276 -18.05 -18.89 5.36
C GLU A 276 -16.85 -19.41 6.16
N ASP A 277 -16.62 -20.72 6.18
CA ASP A 277 -15.48 -21.33 6.89
C ASP A 277 -14.14 -20.88 6.31
N VAL A 278 -14.04 -20.77 4.96
CA VAL A 278 -12.83 -20.29 4.29
C VAL A 278 -12.62 -18.80 4.55
N GLU A 279 -13.70 -18.01 4.54
CA GLU A 279 -13.64 -16.59 4.84
C GLU A 279 -13.15 -16.32 6.25
N GLU A 280 -13.68 -17.04 7.26
CA GLU A 280 -13.23 -16.92 8.64
C GLU A 280 -11.72 -17.23 8.76
N GLU A 281 -11.26 -18.32 8.13
CA GLU A 281 -9.84 -18.68 8.13
C GLU A 281 -8.96 -17.64 7.41
N VAL A 282 -9.41 -17.07 6.29
CA VAL A 282 -8.69 -15.96 5.59
C VAL A 282 -8.55 -14.75 6.50
N ARG A 283 -9.62 -14.34 7.17
CA ARG A 283 -9.63 -13.20 8.11
C ARG A 283 -8.68 -13.43 9.31
N GLU A 284 -8.70 -14.62 9.90
CA GLU A 284 -7.76 -14.99 10.98
C GLU A 284 -6.31 -14.93 10.51
N ARG A 285 -6.02 -15.43 9.30
CA ARG A 285 -4.69 -15.39 8.71
C ARG A 285 -4.28 -13.95 8.37
N ALA A 286 -5.19 -13.09 7.93
CA ALA A 286 -4.91 -11.68 7.69
C ALA A 286 -4.49 -10.95 8.96
N VAL A 287 -5.19 -11.16 10.07
CA VAL A 287 -4.81 -10.64 11.39
C VAL A 287 -3.46 -11.19 11.85
N LYS A 288 -3.20 -12.47 11.61
CA LYS A 288 -1.91 -13.10 11.95
C LYS A 288 -0.74 -12.52 11.14
N VAL A 289 -0.91 -12.31 9.84
CA VAL A 289 0.06 -11.63 8.95
C VAL A 289 0.34 -10.22 9.44
N TYR A 290 -0.71 -9.44 9.64
CA TYR A 290 -0.65 -8.07 10.13
C TYR A 290 0.15 -7.95 11.43
N SER A 291 -0.16 -8.82 12.40
CA SER A 291 0.51 -8.85 13.71
C SER A 291 1.96 -9.32 13.61
N ALA A 292 2.25 -10.33 12.76
CA ALA A 292 3.60 -10.87 12.60
C ALA A 292 4.57 -9.84 11.98
N ILE A 293 4.08 -9.00 11.08
CA ILE A 293 4.86 -7.91 10.48
C ILE A 293 4.99 -6.72 11.44
N GLY A 294 4.12 -6.63 12.45
CA GLY A 294 4.08 -5.52 13.39
C GLY A 294 3.41 -4.29 12.82
N CYS A 295 2.37 -4.48 12.02
CA CYS A 295 1.54 -3.41 11.50
C CYS A 295 0.72 -2.74 12.60
N GLN A 296 0.33 -1.49 12.37
CA GLN A 296 -0.55 -0.66 13.19
C GLN A 296 -1.41 0.20 12.27
N GLY A 297 -2.53 0.69 12.78
CA GLY A 297 -3.46 1.54 12.06
C GLY A 297 -4.21 0.77 10.98
N LEU A 298 -3.61 0.58 9.80
CA LEU A 298 -4.25 -0.08 8.66
C LEU A 298 -3.27 -0.92 7.84
N SER A 299 -3.81 -1.92 7.15
CA SER A 299 -3.21 -2.53 5.95
C SER A 299 -4.25 -3.36 5.20
N ARG A 300 -3.97 -3.71 3.94
CA ARG A 300 -4.72 -4.72 3.20
C ARG A 300 -3.81 -5.93 3.03
N VAL A 301 -4.35 -7.10 3.31
CA VAL A 301 -3.66 -8.38 3.18
C VAL A 301 -4.33 -9.18 2.08
N ASP A 302 -3.54 -9.62 1.11
CA ASP A 302 -4.02 -10.26 -0.10
C ASP A 302 -3.61 -11.74 -0.11
N PHE A 303 -4.56 -12.61 -0.47
CA PHE A 303 -4.41 -14.05 -0.51
C PHE A 303 -4.86 -14.62 -1.85
N PHE A 304 -4.37 -15.80 -2.19
CA PHE A 304 -5.01 -16.66 -3.15
C PHE A 304 -5.78 -17.78 -2.40
N VAL A 305 -6.99 -18.07 -2.87
CA VAL A 305 -7.76 -19.25 -2.46
C VAL A 305 -7.87 -20.17 -3.68
N THR A 306 -7.19 -21.31 -3.64
CA THR A 306 -7.07 -22.21 -4.78
C THR A 306 -8.43 -22.77 -5.19
N TYR A 307 -8.63 -22.98 -6.51
CA TYR A 307 -9.89 -23.51 -7.04
C TYR A 307 -10.08 -25.00 -6.71
N GLU A 308 -8.99 -25.77 -6.60
CA GLU A 308 -9.05 -27.23 -6.45
C GLU A 308 -9.45 -27.64 -5.03
N ASP A 309 -8.79 -27.06 -4.01
CA ASP A 309 -8.87 -27.54 -2.62
C ASP A 309 -9.12 -26.44 -1.59
N ASN A 310 -9.41 -25.20 -2.04
CA ASN A 310 -9.58 -24.02 -1.20
C ASN A 310 -8.38 -23.72 -0.27
N ARG A 311 -7.17 -24.12 -0.64
CA ARG A 311 -5.96 -23.80 0.10
C ARG A 311 -5.74 -22.28 0.10
N ILE A 312 -5.59 -21.69 1.28
CA ILE A 312 -5.38 -20.26 1.47
C ILE A 312 -3.86 -20.00 1.45
N VAL A 313 -3.41 -19.18 0.53
CA VAL A 313 -2.00 -18.88 0.25
C VAL A 313 -1.78 -17.38 0.32
N PHE A 314 -0.96 -16.92 1.25
CA PHE A 314 -0.59 -15.50 1.35
C PHE A 314 0.11 -15.02 0.08
N ASN A 315 -0.31 -13.87 -0.44
CA ASN A 315 0.30 -13.20 -1.59
C ASN A 315 1.14 -12.01 -1.15
N GLU A 316 0.51 -10.92 -0.69
CA GLU A 316 1.21 -9.69 -0.27
C GLU A 316 0.44 -8.93 0.83
N ILE A 317 1.09 -7.92 1.40
CA ILE A 317 0.49 -6.97 2.33
C ILE A 317 0.81 -5.54 1.87
N ASN A 318 -0.23 -4.70 1.84
CA ASN A 318 -0.16 -3.30 1.44
C ASN A 318 -0.36 -2.40 2.66
N THR A 319 0.66 -1.65 3.04
CA THR A 319 0.69 -0.86 4.29
C THR A 319 -0.04 0.48 4.19
N LEU A 320 -0.15 1.06 3.00
CA LEU A 320 -0.98 2.24 2.72
C LEU A 320 -1.85 1.94 1.48
N PRO A 321 -2.90 1.11 1.65
CA PRO A 321 -3.76 0.72 0.53
C PRO A 321 -4.46 1.93 -0.08
N GLY A 322 -4.92 1.79 -1.33
CA GLY A 322 -5.69 2.82 -2.01
C GLY A 322 -6.92 3.27 -1.22
N PHE A 323 -7.20 4.57 -1.25
CA PHE A 323 -8.30 5.21 -0.53
C PHE A 323 -9.25 5.99 -1.46
N THR A 324 -9.29 5.64 -2.75
CA THR A 324 -10.28 6.19 -3.67
C THR A 324 -11.67 5.64 -3.36
N SER A 325 -12.71 6.23 -3.91
CA SER A 325 -14.11 5.74 -3.76
C SER A 325 -14.33 4.32 -4.33
N ILE A 326 -13.44 3.86 -5.22
CA ILE A 326 -13.50 2.53 -5.81
C ILE A 326 -12.51 1.54 -5.17
N SER A 327 -11.62 2.01 -4.30
CA SER A 327 -10.60 1.16 -3.64
C SER A 327 -11.23 0.14 -2.71
N MET A 328 -10.62 -1.05 -2.67
CA MET A 328 -11.14 -2.17 -1.87
C MET A 328 -11.10 -1.90 -0.38
N TYR A 329 -10.03 -1.30 0.16
CA TYR A 329 -9.90 -1.11 1.60
C TYR A 329 -11.13 -0.40 2.23
N PRO A 330 -11.55 0.79 1.77
CA PRO A 330 -12.76 1.42 2.31
C PRO A 330 -14.05 0.66 1.99
N LYS A 331 -14.15 0.02 0.82
CA LYS A 331 -15.35 -0.77 0.46
C LYS A 331 -15.53 -2.00 1.36
N LEU A 332 -14.44 -2.66 1.73
CA LEU A 332 -14.46 -3.84 2.61
C LEU A 332 -14.92 -3.45 4.01
N PHE A 333 -14.48 -2.30 4.54
CA PHE A 333 -14.96 -1.82 5.83
C PHE A 333 -16.41 -1.29 5.76
N ASP A 334 -16.82 -0.67 4.66
CA ASP A 334 -18.21 -0.26 4.46
C ASP A 334 -19.15 -1.47 4.47
N ALA A 335 -18.77 -2.55 3.77
CA ALA A 335 -19.49 -3.83 3.80
C ALA A 335 -19.51 -4.47 5.21
N SER A 336 -18.47 -4.24 6.01
CA SER A 336 -18.37 -4.68 7.41
C SER A 336 -19.11 -3.76 8.39
N GLY A 337 -19.83 -2.74 7.89
CA GLY A 337 -20.63 -1.82 8.71
C GLY A 337 -19.88 -0.58 9.25
N ILE A 338 -18.68 -0.30 8.75
CA ILE A 338 -17.88 0.89 9.07
C ILE A 338 -17.85 1.81 7.85
N PRO A 339 -18.74 2.83 7.76
CA PRO A 339 -18.81 3.75 6.63
C PRO A 339 -17.52 4.58 6.48
N TYR A 340 -17.22 5.01 5.26
CA TYR A 340 -16.01 5.74 4.91
C TYR A 340 -15.64 6.91 5.84
N PRO A 341 -16.55 7.83 6.23
CA PRO A 341 -16.23 8.90 7.18
C PRO A 341 -15.85 8.38 8.57
N GLN A 342 -16.53 7.33 9.06
CA GLN A 342 -16.21 6.69 10.34
C GLN A 342 -14.84 5.99 10.27
N LEU A 343 -14.53 5.33 9.16
CA LEU A 343 -13.24 4.70 8.93
C LEU A 343 -12.08 5.70 9.05
N ILE A 344 -12.22 6.89 8.43
CA ILE A 344 -11.23 7.96 8.57
C ILE A 344 -11.05 8.36 10.05
N ASP A 345 -12.15 8.53 10.75
CA ASP A 345 -12.17 8.91 12.16
C ASP A 345 -11.42 7.90 13.05
N GLU A 346 -11.73 6.61 12.87
CA GLU A 346 -11.12 5.53 13.62
C GLU A 346 -9.61 5.42 13.33
N LEU A 347 -9.20 5.57 12.07
CA LEU A 347 -7.79 5.55 11.70
C LEU A 347 -7.01 6.72 12.30
N LEU A 348 -7.60 7.92 12.34
CA LEU A 348 -6.98 9.09 12.98
C LEU A 348 -6.85 8.88 14.49
N GLN A 349 -7.84 8.27 15.16
CA GLN A 349 -7.79 7.96 16.58
C GLN A 349 -6.70 6.92 16.87
N LEU A 350 -6.65 5.83 16.11
CA LEU A 350 -5.59 4.81 16.23
C LEU A 350 -4.18 5.40 16.09
N ALA A 351 -4.01 6.37 15.17
CA ALA A 351 -2.73 7.04 15.01
C ALA A 351 -2.31 7.85 16.25
N VAL A 352 -3.25 8.52 16.91
CA VAL A 352 -3.00 9.28 18.13
C VAL A 352 -2.69 8.33 19.30
N GLU A 353 -3.48 7.28 19.47
CA GLU A 353 -3.31 6.26 20.52
C GLU A 353 -1.95 5.56 20.44
N ALA A 354 -1.46 5.26 19.23
CA ALA A 354 -0.16 4.59 19.03
C ALA A 354 1.04 5.43 19.49
N CYS A 355 0.86 6.73 19.80
CA CYS A 355 1.91 7.63 20.25
C CYS A 355 1.81 8.00 21.75
N GLU A 356 0.73 7.59 22.42
CA GLU A 356 0.59 7.73 23.88
C GLU A 356 1.31 6.62 24.62
#